data_317b1c808acd30223973ac297839d9d2
#
_entry.id   317b1c808acd30223973ac297839d9d2
#
_cell.length_a   1.000
_cell.length_b   1.000
_cell.length_c   1.000
_cell.angle_alpha   90.00
_cell.angle_beta   90.00
_cell.angle_gamma   90.00
#
_symmetry.space_group_name_H-M   'P 1'
#
loop_
_entity.id
_entity.type
_entity.pdbx_description
1 polymer ?
#
loop_
_entity_poly.entity_id
_entity_poly.type
_entity_poly.pdbx_seq_one_letter_code
_entity_poly.pdbx_strand_id
1 'polypeptide(L)'
;GLHGPYALCFTTGSTPSVPNFSWMSSLGLKGWVSSRGKVVLNGLKNMDTSYTYTVGFSNSTAQYWTAASSKGAAVCANIKPGTYKMTVYKGELEVYTEEGVTVTANKATTLNSRTISNDPANTSVIWRIGKWDGTPLEFKNGQTFTVRHPSDTRNSDWGPTTYAVGSAINKFPAAQFRNSNSPTTITFKLSSDQAAASHKLNIGITTAYISGRPSVTINGHSLKAQSASTQ
;
A
#
# COMPACT_ATOMS: atom_id res chain seq x y z
N GLY A 1 24.85 9.14 -24.34
CA GLY A 1 24.62 10.55 -24.15
C GLY A 1 25.00 10.97 -22.74
N LEU A 2 25.67 12.10 -22.58
CA LEU A 2 25.94 12.68 -21.27
C LEU A 2 24.63 13.21 -20.71
N HIS A 3 24.24 12.71 -19.54
CA HIS A 3 23.12 13.22 -18.78
C HIS A 3 23.66 14.03 -17.61
N GLY A 4 23.49 15.31 -17.61
CA GLY A 4 23.90 16.20 -16.55
C GLY A 4 23.44 17.63 -16.79
N PRO A 5 23.64 18.54 -15.83
CA PRO A 5 24.31 18.36 -14.54
C PRO A 5 23.45 17.65 -13.48
N TYR A 6 24.10 16.92 -12.56
CA TYR A 6 23.50 16.35 -11.38
C TYR A 6 23.91 17.18 -10.17
N ALA A 7 22.96 17.52 -9.31
CA ALA A 7 23.22 18.11 -8.02
C ALA A 7 22.97 17.08 -6.92
N LEU A 8 23.97 16.78 -6.11
CA LEU A 8 23.87 15.96 -4.91
C LEU A 8 23.97 16.89 -3.69
N CYS A 9 22.97 16.83 -2.84
CA CYS A 9 22.96 17.60 -1.60
C CYS A 9 23.18 16.65 -0.42
N PHE A 10 24.28 16.84 0.31
CA PHE A 10 24.59 16.13 1.55
C PHE A 10 24.28 17.03 2.73
N THR A 11 23.58 16.53 3.73
CA THR A 11 23.32 17.28 4.96
C THR A 11 23.60 16.39 6.16
N THR A 12 24.05 17.02 7.23
CA THR A 12 24.19 16.42 8.56
C THR A 12 23.12 17.01 9.47
N GLY A 13 22.23 16.21 10.02
CA GLY A 13 21.16 16.68 10.93
C GLY A 13 19.76 16.54 10.35
N SER A 14 18.87 17.50 10.63
CA SER A 14 17.46 17.46 10.20
C SER A 14 17.31 17.55 8.69
N THR A 15 16.18 17.01 8.18
CA THR A 15 15.82 17.05 6.75
C THR A 15 15.94 18.47 6.19
N PRO A 16 16.75 18.69 5.14
CA PRO A 16 16.93 20.02 4.56
C PRO A 16 15.66 20.48 3.84
N SER A 17 15.46 21.78 3.75
CA SER A 17 14.47 22.33 2.85
C SER A 17 14.80 21.98 1.39
N VAL A 18 13.76 21.76 0.58
CA VAL A 18 13.96 21.53 -0.86
C VAL A 18 14.68 22.73 -1.46
N PRO A 19 15.80 22.53 -2.21
CA PRO A 19 16.53 23.62 -2.83
C PRO A 19 15.63 24.43 -3.77
N ASN A 20 15.83 25.73 -3.82
CA ASN A 20 15.14 26.59 -4.77
C ASN A 20 15.77 26.46 -6.16
N PHE A 21 15.08 25.80 -7.07
CA PHE A 21 15.50 25.62 -8.47
C PHE A 21 14.88 26.63 -9.43
N SER A 22 14.28 27.73 -8.96
CA SER A 22 13.60 28.71 -9.81
C SER A 22 14.52 29.34 -10.87
N TRP A 23 15.84 29.41 -10.60
CA TRP A 23 16.86 29.87 -11.54
C TRP A 23 16.94 29.02 -12.81
N MET A 24 16.49 27.75 -12.77
CA MET A 24 16.46 26.87 -13.96
C MET A 24 15.49 27.39 -15.04
N SER A 25 14.53 28.25 -14.67
CA SER A 25 13.59 28.82 -15.64
C SER A 25 14.29 29.67 -16.69
N SER A 26 15.43 30.33 -16.35
CA SER A 26 16.24 31.14 -17.27
C SER A 26 17.03 30.31 -18.28
N LEU A 27 17.16 28.99 -18.05
CA LEU A 27 17.94 28.11 -18.93
C LEU A 27 17.16 27.60 -20.15
N GLY A 28 15.86 27.92 -20.27
CA GLY A 28 15.02 27.50 -21.39
C GLY A 28 14.92 25.98 -21.57
N LEU A 29 15.06 25.21 -20.48
CA LEU A 29 15.10 23.75 -20.52
C LEU A 29 13.76 23.17 -20.98
N LYS A 30 13.80 22.30 -21.98
CA LYS A 30 12.63 21.57 -22.44
C LYS A 30 12.07 20.72 -21.29
N GLY A 31 10.78 20.87 -21.01
CA GLY A 31 10.09 20.15 -19.92
C GLY A 31 10.17 20.86 -18.55
N TRP A 32 10.88 21.98 -18.42
CA TRP A 32 10.80 22.79 -17.22
C TRP A 32 9.39 23.33 -16.99
N VAL A 33 8.85 23.17 -15.77
CA VAL A 33 7.52 23.67 -15.39
C VAL A 33 7.71 24.86 -14.45
N SER A 34 7.56 26.08 -15.00
CA SER A 34 7.77 27.33 -14.27
C SER A 34 6.68 27.66 -13.25
N SER A 35 5.47 27.17 -13.48
CA SER A 35 4.31 27.46 -12.63
C SER A 35 3.64 26.16 -12.19
N ARG A 36 3.48 26.01 -10.89
CA ARG A 36 2.89 24.82 -10.28
C ARG A 36 1.68 25.20 -9.42
N GLY A 37 0.79 24.24 -9.19
CA GLY A 37 -0.33 24.40 -8.28
C GLY A 37 -0.13 23.59 -6.99
N LYS A 38 -1.16 23.56 -6.17
CA LYS A 38 -1.23 22.72 -4.97
C LYS A 38 -2.62 22.12 -4.80
N VAL A 39 -2.69 21.00 -4.11
CA VAL A 39 -3.96 20.42 -3.64
C VAL A 39 -4.00 20.51 -2.12
N VAL A 40 -5.14 20.93 -1.60
CA VAL A 40 -5.46 20.98 -0.17
C VAL A 40 -6.63 20.03 0.07
N LEU A 41 -6.42 18.95 0.79
CA LEU A 41 -7.46 18.05 1.27
C LEU A 41 -7.82 18.44 2.71
N ASN A 42 -9.09 18.76 2.95
CA ASN A 42 -9.54 19.24 4.26
C ASN A 42 -9.57 18.17 5.35
N GLY A 43 -9.61 16.89 4.98
CA GLY A 43 -9.55 15.81 5.95
C GLY A 43 -9.95 14.46 5.38
N LEU A 44 -9.73 13.42 6.19
CA LEU A 44 -10.20 12.06 5.95
C LEU A 44 -11.09 11.62 7.11
N LYS A 45 -12.20 10.96 6.80
CA LYS A 45 -13.12 10.35 7.76
C LYS A 45 -12.93 8.83 7.76
N ASN A 46 -13.30 8.18 8.86
CA ASN A 46 -13.16 6.73 9.08
C ASN A 46 -11.70 6.25 9.02
N MET A 47 -10.77 7.08 9.51
CA MET A 47 -9.38 6.70 9.68
C MET A 47 -9.21 5.80 10.92
N ASP A 48 -8.34 4.81 10.80
CA ASP A 48 -7.72 4.17 11.97
C ASP A 48 -6.49 4.97 12.37
N THR A 49 -6.58 5.71 13.46
CA THR A 49 -5.53 6.64 13.91
C THR A 49 -4.25 5.96 14.40
N SER A 50 -4.23 4.62 14.47
CA SER A 50 -3.02 3.84 14.75
C SER A 50 -2.07 3.74 13.56
N TYR A 51 -2.53 4.14 12.36
CA TYR A 51 -1.75 4.13 11.12
C TYR A 51 -1.44 5.53 10.62
N THR A 52 -0.34 5.65 9.88
CA THR A 52 -0.04 6.82 9.06
C THR A 52 -0.79 6.73 7.74
N TYR A 53 -1.23 7.88 7.23
CA TYR A 53 -1.88 7.98 5.93
C TYR A 53 -1.07 8.86 4.99
N THR A 54 -0.98 8.42 3.74
CA THR A 54 -0.33 9.15 2.66
C THR A 54 -1.35 9.42 1.56
N VAL A 55 -1.33 10.64 1.02
CA VAL A 55 -2.17 11.03 -0.12
C VAL A 55 -1.28 11.20 -1.34
N GLY A 56 -1.54 10.39 -2.37
CA GLY A 56 -0.85 10.42 -3.64
C GLY A 56 -1.69 11.06 -4.74
N PHE A 57 -1.03 11.73 -5.68
CA PHE A 57 -1.61 12.26 -6.91
C PHE A 57 -0.80 11.75 -8.08
N SER A 58 -1.39 11.00 -8.99
CA SER A 58 -0.69 10.40 -10.12
C SER A 58 -1.44 10.54 -11.43
N ASN A 59 -0.68 10.65 -12.52
CA ASN A 59 -1.16 10.50 -13.88
C ASN A 59 -0.06 9.85 -14.73
N SER A 60 -0.24 9.74 -16.04
CA SER A 60 0.73 9.12 -16.94
C SER A 60 2.10 9.82 -17.00
N THR A 61 2.23 11.04 -16.47
CA THR A 61 3.45 11.86 -16.63
C THR A 61 4.10 12.28 -15.32
N ALA A 62 3.41 12.20 -14.19
CA ALA A 62 3.91 12.69 -12.91
C ALA A 62 3.22 12.04 -11.71
N GLN A 63 3.94 12.01 -10.59
CA GLN A 63 3.47 11.48 -9.32
C GLN A 63 3.93 12.40 -8.17
N TYR A 64 3.05 12.60 -7.19
CA TYR A 64 3.31 13.44 -6.02
C TYR A 64 2.68 12.79 -4.79
N TRP A 65 3.33 12.91 -3.64
CA TRP A 65 2.83 12.39 -2.37
C TRP A 65 2.99 13.41 -1.26
N THR A 66 2.11 13.32 -0.27
CA THR A 66 2.20 14.06 0.97
C THR A 66 1.62 13.24 2.12
N ALA A 67 2.18 13.39 3.30
CA ALA A 67 1.60 12.80 4.50
C ALA A 67 0.31 13.53 4.89
N ALA A 68 -0.68 12.78 5.35
CA ALA A 68 -1.84 13.35 5.99
C ALA A 68 -1.59 13.57 7.48
N SER A 69 -2.20 14.61 8.04
CA SER A 69 -2.21 14.85 9.49
C SER A 69 -3.03 13.79 10.23
N SER A 70 -2.98 13.78 11.55
CA SER A 70 -3.82 12.91 12.41
C SER A 70 -5.33 13.12 12.20
N LYS A 71 -5.74 14.25 11.62
CA LYS A 71 -7.13 14.54 11.22
C LYS A 71 -7.41 14.28 9.74
N GLY A 72 -6.42 13.71 9.03
CA GLY A 72 -6.53 13.39 7.61
C GLY A 72 -6.39 14.58 6.67
N ALA A 73 -6.10 15.78 7.17
CA ALA A 73 -5.84 16.93 6.32
C ALA A 73 -4.46 16.78 5.65
N ALA A 74 -4.37 17.17 4.38
CA ALA A 74 -3.12 17.05 3.62
C ALA A 74 -2.94 18.23 2.66
N VAL A 75 -1.70 18.67 2.49
CA VAL A 75 -1.34 19.70 1.50
C VAL A 75 -0.22 19.15 0.63
N CYS A 76 -0.50 18.92 -0.64
CA CYS A 76 0.49 18.55 -1.62
C CYS A 76 0.82 19.79 -2.47
N ALA A 77 2.03 20.31 -2.29
CA ALA A 77 2.50 21.51 -2.98
C ALA A 77 3.28 21.16 -4.26
N ASN A 78 3.52 22.18 -5.08
CA ASN A 78 4.40 22.11 -6.25
C ASN A 78 4.01 21.03 -7.28
N ILE A 79 2.73 20.78 -7.43
CA ILE A 79 2.21 19.83 -8.41
C ILE A 79 2.19 20.48 -9.80
N LYS A 80 2.69 19.79 -10.81
CA LYS A 80 2.57 20.21 -12.22
C LYS A 80 1.10 20.35 -12.60
N PRO A 81 0.67 21.40 -13.33
CA PRO A 81 -0.70 21.49 -13.81
C PRO A 81 -1.13 20.27 -14.62
N GLY A 82 -2.35 19.81 -14.39
CA GLY A 82 -2.89 18.61 -15.03
C GLY A 82 -4.02 17.99 -14.24
N THR A 83 -4.55 16.89 -14.74
CA THR A 83 -5.58 16.09 -14.06
C THR A 83 -4.95 14.82 -13.50
N TYR A 84 -5.30 14.47 -12.29
CA TYR A 84 -4.69 13.40 -11.50
C TYR A 84 -5.74 12.46 -10.91
N LYS A 85 -5.34 11.22 -10.72
CA LYS A 85 -5.98 10.30 -9.78
C LYS A 85 -5.42 10.59 -8.39
N MET A 86 -6.28 10.85 -7.42
CA MET A 86 -5.91 10.88 -6.00
C MET A 86 -6.06 9.48 -5.43
N THR A 87 -5.06 9.02 -4.67
CA THR A 87 -5.08 7.75 -3.93
C THR A 87 -4.71 8.01 -2.47
N VAL A 88 -5.47 7.44 -1.55
CA VAL A 88 -5.15 7.48 -0.12
C VAL A 88 -4.67 6.11 0.31
N TYR A 89 -3.52 6.08 0.95
CA TYR A 89 -2.90 4.88 1.48
C TYR A 89 -2.95 4.89 3.02
N LYS A 90 -3.34 3.76 3.61
CA LYS A 90 -3.17 3.42 5.03
C LYS A 90 -1.93 2.52 5.13
N GLY A 91 -0.82 3.02 5.67
CA GLY A 91 0.45 2.35 5.47
C GLY A 91 0.74 2.22 3.97
N GLU A 92 0.78 0.99 3.45
CA GLU A 92 0.95 0.69 2.02
C GLU A 92 -0.36 0.24 1.33
N LEU A 93 -1.47 0.12 2.08
CA LEU A 93 -2.76 -0.30 1.54
C LEU A 93 -3.53 0.87 0.93
N GLU A 94 -3.93 0.75 -0.33
CA GLU A 94 -4.86 1.66 -0.96
C GLU A 94 -6.27 1.53 -0.33
N VAL A 95 -6.79 2.62 0.25
CA VAL A 95 -8.08 2.62 0.95
C VAL A 95 -9.10 3.60 0.39
N TYR A 96 -8.68 4.46 -0.53
CA TYR A 96 -9.58 5.38 -1.23
C TYR A 96 -8.94 5.86 -2.53
N THR A 97 -9.75 6.02 -3.58
CA THR A 97 -9.35 6.62 -4.85
C THR A 97 -10.38 7.58 -5.38
N GLU A 98 -9.93 8.61 -6.09
CA GLU A 98 -10.76 9.61 -6.77
C GLU A 98 -10.07 10.04 -8.06
N GLU A 99 -10.77 9.93 -9.18
CA GLU A 99 -10.29 10.40 -10.48
C GLU A 99 -10.66 11.88 -10.70
N GLY A 100 -9.96 12.54 -11.60
CA GLY A 100 -10.35 13.87 -12.11
C GLY A 100 -9.94 15.06 -11.23
N VAL A 101 -8.99 14.87 -10.29
CA VAL A 101 -8.47 16.00 -9.50
C VAL A 101 -7.65 16.93 -10.37
N THR A 102 -8.19 18.11 -10.68
CA THR A 102 -7.54 19.08 -11.57
C THR A 102 -6.68 20.06 -10.78
N VAL A 103 -5.42 20.20 -11.19
CA VAL A 103 -4.45 21.16 -10.64
C VAL A 103 -4.18 22.24 -11.68
N THR A 104 -4.38 23.50 -11.28
CA THR A 104 -4.12 24.67 -12.12
C THR A 104 -2.88 25.41 -11.60
N ALA A 105 -2.06 25.92 -12.52
CA ALA A 105 -0.89 26.72 -12.20
C ALA A 105 -1.23 27.90 -11.27
N ASN A 106 -0.39 28.13 -10.26
CA ASN A 106 -0.50 29.24 -9.28
C ASN A 106 -1.81 29.25 -8.47
N LYS A 107 -2.57 28.12 -8.45
CA LYS A 107 -3.82 28.01 -7.71
C LYS A 107 -3.77 26.85 -6.70
N ALA A 108 -4.62 26.97 -5.69
CA ALA A 108 -4.95 25.87 -4.79
C ALA A 108 -6.25 25.20 -5.27
N THR A 109 -6.20 23.90 -5.46
CA THR A 109 -7.40 23.05 -5.60
C THR A 109 -7.75 22.55 -4.20
N THR A 110 -8.88 23.01 -3.66
CA THR A 110 -9.35 22.59 -2.34
C THR A 110 -10.37 21.47 -2.48
N LEU A 111 -10.08 20.35 -1.83
CA LEU A 111 -10.96 19.19 -1.74
C LEU A 111 -11.63 19.15 -0.37
N ASN A 112 -12.92 18.92 -0.32
CA ASN A 112 -13.63 18.64 0.92
C ASN A 112 -13.11 17.34 1.55
N SER A 113 -13.46 17.09 2.81
CA SER A 113 -13.11 15.83 3.47
C SER A 113 -13.64 14.62 2.70
N ARG A 114 -12.85 13.56 2.65
CA ARG A 114 -13.20 12.27 2.02
C ARG A 114 -13.43 11.20 3.08
N THR A 115 -14.34 10.29 2.78
CA THR A 115 -14.61 9.14 3.67
C THR A 115 -13.91 7.92 3.10
N ILE A 116 -13.07 7.28 3.91
CA ILE A 116 -12.42 6.02 3.54
C ILE A 116 -13.50 4.95 3.42
N SER A 117 -13.64 4.36 2.23
CA SER A 117 -14.69 3.39 1.89
C SER A 117 -14.18 1.99 1.59
N ASN A 118 -12.90 1.86 1.25
CA ASN A 118 -12.32 0.61 0.73
C ASN A 118 -11.34 -0.06 1.69
N ASP A 119 -11.40 0.28 2.99
CA ASP A 119 -10.56 -0.38 3.98
C ASP A 119 -11.18 -1.72 4.40
N PRO A 120 -10.57 -2.86 4.06
CA PRO A 120 -11.05 -4.18 4.46
C PRO A 120 -11.08 -4.37 5.98
N ALA A 121 -10.29 -3.59 6.74
CA ALA A 121 -10.30 -3.63 8.19
C ALA A 121 -11.62 -3.17 8.81
N ASN A 122 -12.40 -2.35 8.09
CA ASN A 122 -13.71 -1.85 8.54
C ASN A 122 -14.85 -2.88 8.36
N THR A 123 -14.56 -4.03 7.75
CA THR A 123 -15.56 -5.10 7.58
C THR A 123 -15.60 -5.99 8.80
N SER A 124 -16.80 -6.25 9.33
CA SER A 124 -17.01 -7.25 10.38
C SER A 124 -16.65 -8.64 9.86
N VAL A 125 -15.84 -9.38 10.62
CA VAL A 125 -15.34 -10.70 10.24
C VAL A 125 -15.49 -11.68 11.41
N ILE A 126 -15.62 -12.98 11.10
CA ILE A 126 -15.58 -14.05 12.10
C ILE A 126 -14.18 -14.17 12.70
N TRP A 127 -13.17 -14.11 11.85
CA TRP A 127 -11.76 -14.10 12.24
C TRP A 127 -10.92 -13.36 11.20
N ARG A 128 -9.72 -12.97 11.62
CA ARG A 128 -8.72 -12.32 10.77
C ARG A 128 -7.33 -12.80 11.18
N ILE A 129 -6.46 -12.96 10.20
CA ILE A 129 -5.02 -13.21 10.41
C ILE A 129 -4.28 -11.99 9.83
N GLY A 130 -3.51 -11.30 10.68
CA GLY A 130 -2.75 -10.11 10.30
C GLY A 130 -3.57 -8.83 10.21
N LYS A 131 -2.90 -7.80 9.75
CA LYS A 131 -3.40 -6.44 9.59
C LYS A 131 -3.64 -6.12 8.13
N TRP A 132 -4.60 -5.27 7.87
CA TRP A 132 -4.83 -4.72 6.54
C TRP A 132 -4.13 -3.35 6.43
N ASP A 133 -2.81 -3.37 6.27
CA ASP A 133 -1.97 -2.17 6.12
C ASP A 133 -1.08 -2.20 4.86
N GLY A 134 -1.24 -3.24 4.03
CA GLY A 134 -0.48 -3.42 2.79
C GLY A 134 0.88 -4.09 2.98
N THR A 135 1.22 -4.49 4.21
CA THR A 135 2.52 -5.11 4.52
C THR A 135 2.35 -6.45 5.22
N PRO A 136 3.30 -7.38 5.07
CA PRO A 136 3.32 -8.65 5.80
C PRO A 136 4.30 -8.63 6.98
N LEU A 137 4.67 -7.45 7.50
CA LEU A 137 5.80 -7.29 8.42
C LEU A 137 5.62 -7.98 9.77
N GLU A 138 4.39 -8.18 10.23
CA GLU A 138 4.06 -8.86 11.49
C GLU A 138 4.19 -10.37 11.43
N PHE A 139 4.24 -10.94 10.23
CA PHE A 139 4.28 -12.38 10.01
C PHE A 139 5.69 -12.95 10.13
N LYS A 140 5.79 -14.29 10.21
CA LYS A 140 7.04 -15.02 10.21
C LYS A 140 7.88 -14.68 8.97
N ASN A 141 9.12 -14.27 9.18
CA ASN A 141 10.04 -13.77 8.16
C ASN A 141 9.56 -12.51 7.41
N GLY A 142 8.52 -11.82 7.88
CA GLY A 142 7.97 -10.63 7.24
C GLY A 142 8.97 -9.49 7.05
N GLN A 143 9.91 -9.35 7.98
CA GLN A 143 10.96 -8.32 7.93
C GLN A 143 12.08 -8.61 6.91
N THR A 144 12.17 -9.82 6.40
CA THR A 144 13.34 -10.27 5.63
C THR A 144 13.03 -10.93 4.29
N PHE A 145 11.77 -11.34 4.03
CA PHE A 145 11.42 -12.12 2.84
C PHE A 145 11.69 -11.37 1.53
N THR A 146 11.63 -10.04 1.53
CA THR A 146 11.87 -9.21 0.34
C THR A 146 13.34 -9.14 -0.07
N VAL A 147 14.26 -9.43 0.85
CA VAL A 147 15.72 -9.34 0.63
C VAL A 147 16.41 -10.70 0.63
N ARG A 148 15.66 -11.79 0.85
CA ARG A 148 16.23 -13.14 0.92
C ARG A 148 15.37 -14.13 0.14
N HIS A 149 16.04 -14.95 -0.65
CA HIS A 149 15.39 -16.08 -1.29
C HIS A 149 14.93 -17.10 -0.24
N PRO A 150 13.82 -17.85 -0.46
CA PRO A 150 13.32 -18.85 0.48
C PRO A 150 14.34 -19.93 0.87
N SER A 151 15.28 -20.26 -0.01
CA SER A 151 16.34 -21.24 0.27
C SER A 151 17.52 -20.66 1.06
N ASP A 152 17.52 -19.39 1.41
CA ASP A 152 18.57 -18.76 2.21
C ASP A 152 18.53 -19.33 3.63
N THR A 153 19.64 -19.95 4.06
CA THR A 153 19.77 -20.60 5.38
C THR A 153 19.61 -19.64 6.56
N ARG A 154 19.72 -18.35 6.33
CA ARG A 154 19.44 -17.31 7.34
C ARG A 154 17.95 -17.12 7.60
N ASN A 155 17.09 -17.60 6.71
CA ASN A 155 15.64 -17.66 6.95
C ASN A 155 15.36 -18.92 7.77
N SER A 156 14.90 -18.74 9.00
CA SER A 156 14.44 -19.87 9.78
C SER A 156 13.13 -20.42 9.22
N ASP A 157 13.02 -21.73 9.10
CA ASP A 157 11.74 -22.43 8.95
C ASP A 157 10.78 -21.98 7.84
N TRP A 158 11.17 -22.02 6.59
CA TRP A 158 10.23 -21.90 5.47
C TRP A 158 9.50 -23.21 5.13
N GLY A 159 9.33 -24.13 6.07
CA GLY A 159 8.57 -25.36 5.87
C GLY A 159 7.05 -25.17 5.87
N PRO A 160 6.29 -26.21 5.45
CA PRO A 160 4.84 -26.22 5.58
C PRO A 160 4.41 -25.92 7.01
N THR A 161 3.35 -25.12 7.15
CA THR A 161 2.92 -24.60 8.45
C THR A 161 1.45 -24.94 8.71
N THR A 162 1.13 -25.37 9.93
CA THR A 162 -0.24 -25.41 10.44
C THR A 162 -0.42 -24.29 11.45
N TYR A 163 -1.40 -23.43 11.19
CA TYR A 163 -1.70 -22.25 12.01
C TYR A 163 -3.14 -22.34 12.53
N ALA A 164 -3.31 -22.27 13.84
CA ALA A 164 -4.63 -22.14 14.45
C ALA A 164 -4.97 -20.66 14.60
N VAL A 165 -6.14 -20.23 14.13
CA VAL A 165 -6.63 -18.85 14.30
C VAL A 165 -6.62 -18.47 15.77
N GLY A 166 -6.02 -17.32 16.08
CA GLY A 166 -5.79 -16.86 17.45
C GLY A 166 -4.42 -17.19 18.01
N SER A 167 -3.59 -17.97 17.30
CA SER A 167 -2.18 -18.17 17.66
C SER A 167 -1.36 -16.89 17.46
N ALA A 168 -0.13 -16.88 17.99
CA ALA A 168 0.79 -15.75 17.81
C ALA A 168 1.04 -15.48 16.31
N ILE A 169 0.88 -14.22 15.90
CA ILE A 169 0.87 -13.82 14.49
C ILE A 169 2.17 -14.13 13.76
N ASN A 170 3.30 -14.05 14.47
CA ASN A 170 4.62 -14.36 13.94
C ASN A 170 4.85 -15.87 13.66
N LYS A 171 3.85 -16.73 13.89
CA LYS A 171 3.86 -18.14 13.44
C LYS A 171 3.22 -18.30 12.07
N PHE A 172 2.47 -17.33 11.58
CA PHE A 172 1.91 -17.35 10.23
C PHE A 172 2.95 -16.89 9.21
N PRO A 173 3.16 -17.59 8.07
CA PRO A 173 4.19 -17.20 7.12
C PRO A 173 3.85 -15.91 6.37
N ALA A 174 4.83 -15.01 6.23
CA ALA A 174 4.68 -13.76 5.48
C ALA A 174 4.49 -13.99 3.97
N ALA A 175 5.00 -15.09 3.45
CA ALA A 175 4.93 -15.41 2.03
C ALA A 175 4.71 -16.91 1.81
N GLN A 176 4.12 -17.24 0.67
CA GLN A 176 3.89 -18.60 0.23
C GLN A 176 4.75 -18.90 -1.00
N PHE A 177 5.65 -19.85 -0.90
CA PHE A 177 6.50 -20.27 -1.99
C PHE A 177 6.19 -21.73 -2.36
N ARG A 178 5.92 -21.96 -3.64
CA ARG A 178 5.66 -23.29 -4.16
C ARG A 178 6.87 -24.21 -3.88
N ASN A 179 6.61 -25.40 -3.34
CA ASN A 179 7.61 -26.42 -2.99
C ASN A 179 8.60 -26.03 -1.87
N SER A 180 8.41 -24.89 -1.20
CA SER A 180 9.22 -24.51 -0.04
C SER A 180 8.43 -24.56 1.25
N ASN A 181 7.34 -23.78 1.36
CA ASN A 181 6.49 -23.72 2.55
C ASN A 181 5.01 -23.94 2.24
N SER A 182 4.68 -24.53 1.12
CA SER A 182 3.32 -24.96 0.80
C SER A 182 3.09 -26.43 1.21
N PRO A 183 1.88 -26.77 1.69
CA PRO A 183 0.79 -25.87 1.99
C PRO A 183 0.92 -25.15 3.33
N THR A 184 0.21 -24.03 3.48
CA THR A 184 -0.12 -23.47 4.79
C THR A 184 -1.53 -23.93 5.16
N THR A 185 -1.65 -24.68 6.25
CA THR A 185 -2.93 -25.15 6.77
C THR A 185 -3.43 -24.19 7.84
N ILE A 186 -4.67 -23.72 7.71
CA ILE A 186 -5.31 -22.84 8.69
C ILE A 186 -6.46 -23.59 9.35
N THR A 187 -6.43 -23.68 10.68
CA THR A 187 -7.51 -24.29 11.47
C THR A 187 -8.26 -23.20 12.25
N PHE A 188 -9.59 -23.31 12.27
CA PHE A 188 -10.46 -22.38 12.99
C PHE A 188 -11.72 -23.09 13.46
N LYS A 189 -12.44 -22.44 14.40
CA LYS A 189 -13.73 -22.92 14.89
C LYS A 189 -14.83 -21.97 14.45
N LEU A 190 -15.99 -22.53 14.12
CA LEU A 190 -17.24 -21.82 13.86
C LEU A 190 -18.29 -22.25 14.89
N SER A 191 -19.18 -21.35 15.29
CA SER A 191 -20.42 -21.71 15.99
C SER A 191 -21.36 -22.43 15.02
N SER A 192 -22.41 -23.09 15.54
CA SER A 192 -23.44 -23.73 14.71
C SER A 192 -24.06 -22.75 13.73
N ASP A 193 -24.41 -21.54 14.19
CA ASP A 193 -25.02 -20.51 13.35
C ASP A 193 -24.07 -20.01 12.27
N GLN A 194 -22.79 -19.83 12.61
CA GLN A 194 -21.76 -19.47 11.64
C GLN A 194 -21.57 -20.59 10.61
N ALA A 195 -21.55 -21.85 11.03
CA ALA A 195 -21.38 -22.98 10.13
C ALA A 195 -22.56 -23.15 9.16
N ALA A 196 -23.76 -22.73 9.54
CA ALA A 196 -24.95 -22.76 8.70
C ALA A 196 -25.05 -21.62 7.68
N ALA A 197 -24.23 -20.57 7.82
CA ALA A 197 -24.26 -19.39 6.96
C ALA A 197 -23.24 -19.46 5.82
N SER A 198 -23.50 -18.72 4.75
CA SER A 198 -22.52 -18.50 3.68
C SER A 198 -21.50 -17.47 4.10
N HIS A 199 -20.22 -17.73 3.80
CA HIS A 199 -19.10 -16.86 4.14
C HIS A 199 -18.25 -16.54 2.92
N LYS A 200 -17.56 -15.40 2.99
CA LYS A 200 -16.57 -14.98 2.01
C LYS A 200 -15.18 -15.04 2.65
N LEU A 201 -14.26 -15.72 1.99
CA LEU A 201 -12.83 -15.65 2.33
C LEU A 201 -12.17 -14.53 1.52
N ASN A 202 -11.57 -13.56 2.20
CA ASN A 202 -10.73 -12.54 1.58
C ASN A 202 -9.27 -12.83 1.92
N ILE A 203 -8.40 -12.83 0.91
CA ILE A 203 -6.96 -13.01 1.06
C ILE A 203 -6.29 -11.75 0.47
N GLY A 204 -5.59 -10.98 1.31
CA GLY A 204 -4.76 -9.87 0.88
C GLY A 204 -3.43 -10.38 0.34
N ILE A 205 -3.04 -9.95 -0.85
CA ILE A 205 -1.77 -10.28 -1.48
C ILE A 205 -1.06 -8.97 -1.80
N THR A 206 0.10 -8.75 -1.19
CA THR A 206 0.88 -7.52 -1.40
C THR A 206 1.78 -7.62 -2.62
N THR A 207 2.23 -8.83 -2.95
CA THR A 207 3.08 -9.08 -4.12
C THR A 207 2.84 -10.48 -4.66
N ALA A 208 2.69 -10.60 -5.97
CA ALA A 208 2.52 -11.88 -6.67
C ALA A 208 3.63 -12.03 -7.74
N TYR A 209 4.67 -12.79 -7.41
CA TYR A 209 5.75 -13.06 -8.37
C TYR A 209 5.26 -14.00 -9.49
N ILE A 210 5.55 -13.65 -10.73
CA ILE A 210 5.14 -14.40 -11.94
C ILE A 210 3.65 -14.78 -11.91
N SER A 211 2.80 -13.81 -11.58
CA SER A 211 1.33 -14.01 -11.50
C SER A 211 0.91 -15.14 -10.54
N GLY A 212 1.70 -15.40 -9.50
CA GLY A 212 1.42 -16.41 -8.49
C GLY A 212 0.07 -16.16 -7.80
N ARG A 213 -0.65 -17.25 -7.52
CA ARG A 213 -1.94 -17.21 -6.82
C ARG A 213 -2.04 -18.38 -5.84
N PRO A 214 -2.65 -18.16 -4.67
CA PRO A 214 -2.94 -19.28 -3.78
C PRO A 214 -4.02 -20.18 -4.39
N SER A 215 -3.80 -21.48 -4.35
CA SER A 215 -4.87 -22.46 -4.43
C SER A 215 -5.44 -22.65 -3.04
N VAL A 216 -6.75 -22.63 -2.91
CA VAL A 216 -7.45 -22.75 -1.62
C VAL A 216 -8.32 -24.01 -1.62
N THR A 217 -8.18 -24.80 -0.56
CA THR A 217 -9.03 -25.97 -0.31
C THR A 217 -9.61 -25.84 1.09
N ILE A 218 -10.92 -26.00 1.25
CA ILE A 218 -11.62 -25.95 2.53
C ILE A 218 -12.29 -27.31 2.78
N ASN A 219 -11.88 -28.00 3.82
CA ASN A 219 -12.42 -29.31 4.18
C ASN A 219 -12.46 -30.32 2.99
N GLY A 220 -11.39 -30.33 2.19
CA GLY A 220 -11.30 -31.19 1.01
C GLY A 220 -11.93 -30.63 -0.28
N HIS A 221 -12.66 -29.50 -0.21
CA HIS A 221 -13.27 -28.87 -1.37
C HIS A 221 -12.36 -27.77 -1.93
N SER A 222 -11.88 -27.95 -3.16
CA SER A 222 -11.05 -26.94 -3.83
C SER A 222 -11.92 -25.79 -4.35
N LEU A 223 -11.49 -24.56 -4.05
CA LEU A 223 -12.11 -23.35 -4.57
C LEU A 223 -11.51 -23.02 -5.95
N LYS A 224 -12.35 -22.40 -6.81
CA LYS A 224 -11.88 -21.89 -8.11
C LYS A 224 -10.80 -20.83 -7.89
N ALA A 225 -9.65 -21.01 -8.53
CA ALA A 225 -8.60 -20.00 -8.51
C ALA A 225 -9.10 -18.69 -9.12
N GLN A 226 -8.79 -17.58 -8.47
CA GLN A 226 -9.09 -16.25 -9.00
C GLN A 226 -8.20 -15.94 -10.20
N SER A 227 -8.63 -15.01 -11.06
CA SER A 227 -7.80 -14.51 -12.15
C SER A 227 -6.53 -13.83 -11.59
N ALA A 228 -5.45 -13.79 -12.37
CA ALA A 228 -4.25 -13.05 -11.97
C ALA A 228 -4.60 -11.57 -11.75
N SER A 229 -4.14 -10.98 -10.64
CA SER A 229 -4.12 -9.53 -10.56
C SER A 229 -3.00 -9.03 -11.47
N THR A 230 -3.30 -8.00 -12.24
CA THR A 230 -2.33 -7.27 -13.06
C THR A 230 -1.72 -6.16 -12.21
N GLN A 231 -0.97 -6.52 -11.17
CA GLN A 231 -0.10 -5.55 -10.49
C GLN A 231 1.33 -5.72 -10.96
#